data_e55d698db4e5cd0e48148ff7d523fee2
#
_entry.id   e55d698db4e5cd0e48148ff7d523fee2
#
_cell.length_a   1.000
_cell.length_b   1.000
_cell.length_c   1.000
_cell.angle_alpha   90.00
_cell.angle_beta   90.00
_cell.angle_gamma   90.00
#
_symmetry.space_group_name_H-M   'P 1'
#
loop_
_entity.id
_entity.type
_entity.pdbx_description
1 polymer ?
#
loop_
_entity_poly.entity_id
_entity_poly.type
_entity_poly.pdbx_seq_one_letter_code
_entity_poly.pdbx_strand_id
1 'polypeptide(L)'
;MKNNYVLLKFNFLKTAFIISTVLSISSACKKKGVDYIPDCNGAPKSFLTDVRPVILASCSNNSGCHGAGSNNGVGELLTYSKIFNDRSKIRSSVASGDMPLNGSLTSTEKNAILCWIEGGAPNN
;
A
#
# COMPACT_ATOMS: atom_id res chain seq x y z
N MET A 1 41.32 -50.73 10.82
CA MET A 1 40.35 -50.31 9.78
C MET A 1 39.02 -49.86 10.36
N LYS A 2 38.97 -49.03 11.45
CA LYS A 2 37.68 -48.60 12.06
C LYS A 2 37.46 -47.08 12.12
N ASN A 3 38.41 -46.28 11.63
CA ASN A 3 38.31 -44.81 11.80
C ASN A 3 37.77 -44.03 10.59
N ASN A 4 37.65 -44.64 9.41
CA ASN A 4 37.25 -43.91 8.21
C ASN A 4 35.72 -43.72 8.07
N TYR A 5 34.92 -44.57 8.69
CA TYR A 5 33.46 -44.50 8.60
C TYR A 5 32.86 -43.39 9.46
N VAL A 6 33.51 -43.03 10.56
CA VAL A 6 33.03 -41.96 11.47
C VAL A 6 33.23 -40.59 10.84
N LEU A 7 34.36 -40.37 10.16
CA LEU A 7 34.65 -39.12 9.46
C LEU A 7 33.74 -38.87 8.25
N LEU A 8 33.42 -39.94 7.51
CA LEU A 8 32.50 -39.86 6.37
C LEU A 8 31.07 -39.52 6.81
N LYS A 9 30.58 -40.08 7.93
CA LYS A 9 29.25 -39.77 8.47
C LYS A 9 29.15 -38.33 8.98
N PHE A 10 30.22 -37.81 9.57
CA PHE A 10 30.23 -36.44 10.10
C PHE A 10 30.23 -35.39 8.99
N ASN A 11 30.90 -35.65 7.88
CA ASN A 11 30.88 -34.75 6.72
C ASN A 11 29.55 -34.79 5.96
N PHE A 12 28.89 -35.95 5.90
CA PHE A 12 27.58 -36.08 5.25
C PHE A 12 26.48 -35.32 6.03
N LEU A 13 26.53 -35.35 7.37
CA LEU A 13 25.59 -34.61 8.20
C LEU A 13 25.79 -33.08 8.07
N LYS A 14 27.03 -32.61 8.00
CA LYS A 14 27.35 -31.19 7.83
C LYS A 14 26.91 -30.64 6.46
N THR A 15 27.13 -31.41 5.40
CA THR A 15 26.69 -31.01 4.05
C THR A 15 25.17 -31.05 3.89
N ALA A 16 24.48 -32.01 4.51
CA ALA A 16 23.01 -32.04 4.51
C ALA A 16 22.39 -30.84 5.27
N PHE A 17 23.03 -30.41 6.37
CA PHE A 17 22.56 -29.26 7.15
C PHE A 17 22.75 -27.92 6.41
N ILE A 18 23.84 -27.76 5.67
CA ILE A 18 24.13 -26.55 4.87
C ILE A 18 23.17 -26.45 3.68
N ILE A 19 22.83 -27.56 3.04
CA ILE A 19 21.89 -27.59 1.90
C ILE A 19 20.46 -27.25 2.37
N SER A 20 20.06 -27.68 3.58
CA SER A 20 18.74 -27.41 4.14
C SER A 20 18.54 -25.94 4.52
N THR A 21 19.59 -25.20 4.91
CA THR A 21 19.50 -23.79 5.30
C THR A 21 19.50 -22.82 4.11
N VAL A 22 20.00 -23.23 2.94
CA VAL A 22 20.03 -22.39 1.75
C VAL A 22 18.67 -22.35 1.02
N LEU A 23 17.79 -23.31 1.25
CA LEU A 23 16.50 -23.41 0.55
C LEU A 23 15.38 -22.57 1.18
N SER A 24 15.66 -21.82 2.26
CA SER A 24 14.65 -21.05 3.00
C SER A 24 14.60 -19.55 2.66
N ILE A 25 15.37 -19.09 1.69
CA ILE A 25 15.31 -17.69 1.23
C ILE A 25 14.45 -17.62 -0.04
N SER A 26 13.20 -18.06 0.07
CA SER A 26 12.17 -17.60 -0.85
C SER A 26 11.77 -16.20 -0.41
N SER A 27 12.53 -15.20 -0.84
CA SER A 27 12.11 -13.81 -0.82
C SER A 27 10.81 -13.73 -1.59
N ALA A 28 9.69 -13.70 -0.88
CA ALA A 28 8.40 -13.35 -1.43
C ALA A 28 8.50 -11.88 -1.88
N CYS A 29 9.04 -11.63 -3.08
CA CYS A 29 8.81 -10.40 -3.79
C CYS A 29 7.30 -10.30 -3.98
N LYS A 30 6.61 -9.51 -3.14
CA LYS A 30 5.28 -9.03 -3.46
C LYS A 30 5.41 -8.37 -4.82
N LYS A 31 4.80 -8.94 -5.85
CA LYS A 31 4.62 -8.26 -7.14
C LYS A 31 3.90 -6.96 -6.81
N LYS A 32 4.60 -5.83 -6.86
CA LYS A 32 3.95 -4.53 -6.94
C LYS A 32 3.10 -4.58 -8.20
N GLY A 33 1.79 -4.52 -8.04
CA GLY A 33 0.89 -4.33 -9.16
C GLY A 33 1.32 -3.10 -9.94
N VAL A 34 0.94 -3.03 -11.20
CA VAL A 34 1.11 -1.80 -11.98
C VAL A 34 0.26 -0.72 -11.32
N ASP A 35 0.87 0.43 -11.00
CA ASP A 35 0.15 1.54 -10.40
C ASP A 35 -1.01 1.97 -11.32
N TYR A 36 -2.15 2.26 -10.71
CA TYR A 36 -3.31 2.75 -11.45
C TYR A 36 -2.99 4.11 -12.09
N ILE A 37 -3.20 4.21 -13.39
CA ILE A 37 -3.05 5.46 -14.16
C ILE A 37 -4.44 6.08 -14.27
N PRO A 38 -4.68 7.28 -13.68
CA PRO A 38 -5.99 7.92 -13.73
C PRO A 38 -6.28 8.46 -15.14
N ASP A 39 -7.55 8.38 -15.55
CA ASP A 39 -8.06 9.11 -16.69
C ASP A 39 -8.59 10.46 -16.22
N CYS A 40 -7.82 11.51 -16.49
CA CYS A 40 -8.15 12.87 -16.11
C CYS A 40 -8.69 13.73 -17.28
N ASN A 41 -9.12 13.08 -18.37
CA ASN A 41 -9.76 13.73 -19.51
C ASN A 41 -11.19 14.14 -19.16
N GLY A 42 -11.40 15.36 -18.70
CA GLY A 42 -12.73 15.85 -18.33
C GLY A 42 -12.70 17.11 -17.48
N ALA A 43 -13.84 17.42 -16.87
CA ALA A 43 -13.91 18.57 -15.97
C ALA A 43 -12.97 18.39 -14.77
N PRO A 44 -12.30 19.47 -14.30
CA PRO A 44 -11.49 19.47 -13.09
C PRO A 44 -12.29 18.92 -11.90
N LYS A 45 -11.65 18.15 -11.05
CA LYS A 45 -12.28 17.58 -9.86
C LYS A 45 -12.33 18.59 -8.72
N SER A 46 -13.50 18.66 -8.06
CA SER A 46 -13.71 19.49 -6.88
C SER A 46 -13.42 18.71 -5.60
N PHE A 47 -12.75 19.37 -4.65
CA PHE A 47 -12.55 18.77 -3.33
C PHE A 47 -13.89 18.47 -2.65
N LEU A 48 -14.81 19.44 -2.65
CA LEU A 48 -16.05 19.33 -1.88
C LEU A 48 -17.01 18.28 -2.44
N THR A 49 -17.14 18.21 -3.76
CA THR A 49 -18.17 17.37 -4.40
C THR A 49 -17.66 16.04 -4.91
N ASP A 50 -16.39 15.95 -5.31
CA ASP A 50 -15.83 14.72 -5.88
C ASP A 50 -14.96 13.94 -4.91
N VAL A 51 -14.06 14.63 -4.17
CA VAL A 51 -13.01 13.96 -3.38
C VAL A 51 -13.44 13.66 -1.95
N ARG A 52 -13.96 14.69 -1.27
CA ARG A 52 -14.32 14.59 0.15
C ARG A 52 -15.32 13.47 0.44
N PRO A 53 -16.38 13.26 -0.34
CA PRO A 53 -17.31 12.14 -0.11
C PRO A 53 -16.62 10.78 -0.18
N VAL A 54 -15.72 10.58 -1.13
CA VAL A 54 -14.96 9.33 -1.29
C VAL A 54 -14.03 9.10 -0.10
N ILE A 55 -13.26 10.13 0.31
CA ILE A 55 -12.35 10.03 1.46
C ILE A 55 -13.13 9.69 2.74
N LEU A 56 -14.25 10.36 3.00
CA LEU A 56 -15.05 10.12 4.20
C LEU A 56 -15.65 8.70 4.22
N ALA A 57 -16.14 8.22 3.09
CA ALA A 57 -16.79 6.91 3.01
C ALA A 57 -15.79 5.74 3.02
N SER A 58 -14.66 5.88 2.33
CA SER A 58 -13.75 4.76 2.07
C SER A 58 -12.46 4.79 2.89
N CYS A 59 -12.08 5.96 3.43
CA CYS A 59 -10.82 6.12 4.16
C CYS A 59 -11.04 6.50 5.63
N SER A 60 -12.05 7.33 5.94
CA SER A 60 -12.21 7.99 7.24
C SER A 60 -13.43 7.53 8.04
N ASN A 61 -13.92 6.33 7.77
CA ASN A 61 -15.14 5.80 8.37
C ASN A 61 -15.03 5.45 9.86
N ASN A 62 -13.82 5.26 10.40
CA ASN A 62 -13.58 5.00 11.83
C ASN A 62 -12.12 5.30 12.23
N SER A 63 -11.82 5.25 13.55
CA SER A 63 -10.47 5.49 14.08
C SER A 63 -9.45 4.39 13.74
N GLY A 64 -9.90 3.21 13.39
CA GLY A 64 -9.02 2.13 12.89
C GLY A 64 -8.52 2.36 11.46
N CYS A 65 -9.16 3.27 10.75
CA CYS A 65 -8.72 3.78 9.44
C CYS A 65 -8.16 5.19 9.60
N HIS A 66 -8.77 6.20 8.96
CA HIS A 66 -8.33 7.60 9.02
C HIS A 66 -9.44 8.54 9.55
N GLY A 67 -10.37 8.00 10.33
CA GLY A 67 -11.42 8.77 11.00
C GLY A 67 -10.92 9.48 12.27
N ALA A 68 -11.86 10.06 13.03
CA ALA A 68 -11.55 10.81 14.23
C ALA A 68 -10.74 9.99 15.25
N GLY A 69 -9.66 10.56 15.78
CA GLY A 69 -8.74 9.93 16.74
C GLY A 69 -7.73 8.95 16.11
N SER A 70 -7.70 8.82 14.78
CA SER A 70 -6.76 7.91 14.12
C SER A 70 -5.32 8.43 14.16
N ASN A 71 -4.40 7.51 14.52
CA ASN A 71 -2.94 7.70 14.40
C ASN A 71 -2.33 6.76 13.35
N ASN A 72 -3.14 6.08 12.55
CA ASN A 72 -2.66 5.12 11.56
C ASN A 72 -2.09 5.85 10.32
N GLY A 73 -0.87 5.50 9.94
CA GLY A 73 -0.22 6.04 8.75
C GLY A 73 -0.17 7.57 8.74
N VAL A 74 -1.00 8.20 7.91
CA VAL A 74 -1.12 9.67 7.79
C VAL A 74 -2.01 10.31 8.87
N GLY A 75 -2.58 9.49 9.77
CA GLY A 75 -3.53 9.96 10.78
C GLY A 75 -4.92 10.26 10.19
N GLU A 76 -5.61 11.23 10.78
CA GLU A 76 -6.95 11.62 10.37
C GLU A 76 -7.00 12.28 8.99
N LEU A 77 -7.98 11.92 8.17
CA LEU A 77 -8.27 12.53 6.86
C LEU A 77 -9.67 13.15 6.84
N LEU A 78 -9.95 14.06 7.80
CA LEU A 78 -11.28 14.64 8.01
C LEU A 78 -11.43 16.06 7.45
N THR A 79 -10.32 16.77 7.24
CA THR A 79 -10.32 18.16 6.77
C THR A 79 -9.52 18.32 5.49
N TYR A 80 -9.85 19.35 4.71
CA TYR A 80 -9.07 19.70 3.52
C TYR A 80 -7.57 19.80 3.83
N SER A 81 -7.18 20.53 4.88
CA SER A 81 -5.76 20.73 5.21
C SER A 81 -5.04 19.43 5.50
N LYS A 82 -5.65 18.49 6.21
CA LYS A 82 -5.08 17.16 6.48
C LYS A 82 -4.87 16.37 5.19
N ILE A 83 -5.91 16.32 4.35
CA ILE A 83 -5.88 15.60 3.07
C ILE A 83 -4.88 16.25 2.11
N PHE A 84 -4.85 17.57 2.03
CA PHE A 84 -3.91 18.32 1.19
C PHE A 84 -2.45 18.09 1.60
N ASN A 85 -2.15 18.15 2.89
CA ASN A 85 -0.78 17.96 3.40
C ASN A 85 -0.26 16.55 3.11
N ASP A 86 -1.10 15.54 3.16
CA ASP A 86 -0.73 14.15 2.92
C ASP A 86 -1.06 13.66 1.49
N ARG A 87 -1.45 14.55 0.58
CA ARG A 87 -1.90 14.20 -0.78
C ARG A 87 -0.92 13.32 -1.57
N SER A 88 0.39 13.51 -1.38
CA SER A 88 1.40 12.70 -2.08
C SER A 88 1.39 11.25 -1.61
N LYS A 89 1.21 11.02 -0.30
CA LYS A 89 1.08 9.68 0.28
C LYS A 89 -0.25 9.03 -0.12
N ILE A 90 -1.34 9.83 -0.09
CA ILE A 90 -2.66 9.39 -0.55
C ILE A 90 -2.59 8.96 -2.01
N ARG A 91 -1.96 9.79 -2.87
CA ARG A 91 -1.76 9.45 -4.29
C ARG A 91 -1.07 8.10 -4.46
N SER A 92 0.07 7.93 -3.80
CA SER A 92 0.85 6.68 -3.90
C SER A 92 0.03 5.47 -3.46
N SER A 93 -0.62 5.54 -2.30
CA SER A 93 -1.37 4.42 -1.74
C SER A 93 -2.64 4.07 -2.53
N VAL A 94 -3.30 5.08 -3.12
CA VAL A 94 -4.48 4.87 -3.98
C VAL A 94 -4.06 4.30 -5.34
N ALA A 95 -2.98 4.81 -5.93
CA ALA A 95 -2.50 4.33 -7.22
C ALA A 95 -1.95 2.90 -7.14
N SER A 96 -1.22 2.55 -6.09
CA SER A 96 -0.72 1.19 -5.87
C SER A 96 -1.83 0.19 -5.47
N GLY A 97 -2.98 0.69 -5.00
CA GLY A 97 -4.05 -0.16 -4.43
C GLY A 97 -3.78 -0.63 -3.01
N ASP A 98 -2.78 -0.06 -2.32
CA ASP A 98 -2.50 -0.37 -0.91
C ASP A 98 -3.61 0.15 0.02
N MET A 99 -4.34 1.19 -0.43
CA MET A 99 -5.49 1.74 0.28
C MET A 99 -6.73 1.81 -0.63
N PRO A 100 -7.92 1.56 -0.07
CA PRO A 100 -8.21 1.16 1.32
C PRO A 100 -7.80 -0.29 1.61
N LEU A 101 -7.36 -0.58 2.87
CA LEU A 101 -6.89 -1.92 3.28
C LEU A 101 -7.96 -3.01 3.13
N ASN A 102 -9.20 -2.67 3.44
CA ASN A 102 -10.34 -3.58 3.43
C ASN A 102 -11.36 -3.13 2.39
N GLY A 103 -11.06 -3.39 1.13
CA GLY A 103 -11.93 -3.01 0.01
C GLY A 103 -11.14 -2.50 -1.19
N SER A 104 -11.86 -1.92 -2.14
CA SER A 104 -11.24 -1.32 -3.32
C SER A 104 -12.06 -0.09 -3.76
N LEU A 105 -11.38 0.91 -4.28
CA LEU A 105 -12.02 2.04 -4.95
C LEU A 105 -12.35 1.66 -6.40
N THR A 106 -13.50 2.10 -6.86
CA THR A 106 -13.85 2.06 -8.28
C THR A 106 -12.93 2.96 -9.11
N SER A 107 -12.87 2.78 -10.41
CA SER A 107 -12.11 3.67 -11.30
C SER A 107 -12.56 5.14 -11.18
N THR A 108 -13.87 5.37 -11.01
CA THR A 108 -14.42 6.72 -10.80
C THR A 108 -13.91 7.37 -9.53
N GLU A 109 -13.90 6.63 -8.42
CA GLU A 109 -13.39 7.12 -7.13
C GLU A 109 -11.88 7.35 -7.15
N LYS A 110 -11.12 6.47 -7.79
CA LYS A 110 -9.68 6.67 -8.01
C LYS A 110 -9.42 7.91 -8.84
N ASN A 111 -10.14 8.08 -9.95
CA ASN A 111 -10.00 9.27 -10.80
C ASN A 111 -10.38 10.54 -10.05
N ALA A 112 -11.41 10.53 -9.19
CA ALA A 112 -11.78 11.68 -8.38
C ALA A 112 -10.60 12.16 -7.52
N ILE A 113 -9.97 11.25 -6.78
CA ILE A 113 -8.84 11.57 -5.89
C ILE A 113 -7.59 11.93 -6.69
N LEU A 114 -7.20 11.07 -7.63
CA LEU A 114 -5.91 11.22 -8.32
C LEU A 114 -5.89 12.42 -9.26
N CYS A 115 -6.96 12.65 -10.02
CA CYS A 115 -7.05 13.80 -10.91
C CYS A 115 -7.15 15.12 -10.15
N TRP A 116 -7.82 15.15 -8.97
CA TRP A 116 -7.81 16.31 -8.10
C TRP A 116 -6.38 16.64 -7.63
N ILE A 117 -5.61 15.63 -7.22
CA ILE A 117 -4.21 15.82 -6.80
C ILE A 117 -3.36 16.32 -7.97
N GLU A 118 -3.49 15.73 -9.15
CA GLU A 118 -2.76 16.12 -10.36
C GLU A 118 -3.14 17.52 -10.86
N GLY A 119 -4.37 17.93 -10.61
CA GLY A 119 -4.87 19.30 -10.89
C GLY A 119 -4.44 20.35 -9.86
N GLY A 120 -3.55 20.03 -8.93
CA GLY A 120 -3.03 20.96 -7.91
C GLY A 120 -3.79 20.94 -6.59
N ALA A 121 -4.72 20.01 -6.44
CA ALA A 121 -5.50 19.78 -5.22
C ALA A 121 -6.20 21.05 -4.67
N PRO A 122 -7.00 21.76 -5.48
CA PRO A 122 -7.66 23.00 -5.05
C PRO A 122 -8.69 22.74 -3.94
N ASN A 123 -8.90 23.75 -3.09
CA ASN A 123 -9.95 23.75 -2.08
C ASN A 123 -11.22 24.42 -2.66
N ASN A 124 -12.00 23.68 -3.41
CA ASN A 124 -13.17 24.15 -4.17
C ASN A 124 -14.40 23.25 -3.97
#